data_3d3d4b74049e24eb661bcc8aa901caa2
#
_entry.id   3d3d4b74049e24eb661bcc8aa901caa2
#
_cell.length_a   1.000
_cell.length_b   1.000
_cell.length_c   1.000
_cell.angle_alpha   90.00
_cell.angle_beta   90.00
_cell.angle_gamma   90.00
#
_symmetry.space_group_name_H-M   'P 1'
#
loop_
_entity.id
_entity.type
_entity.pdbx_description
1 polymer ?
#
loop_
_entity_poly.entity_id
_entity_poly.type
_entity_poly.pdbx_seq_one_letter_code
_entity_poly.pdbx_strand_id
1 'polypeptide(L)'
;MVERRVLIINRLGLHARAAAQLVRMANSYQSMLRLERLDGSASADAKSILSVLMLAAARGTELRLAAEGADEREAIGALCELFACGFGETEV
;
A
#
# COMPACT_ATOMS: atom_id res chain seq x y z
N MET A 1 10.90 9.79 -9.29
CA MET A 1 10.23 8.62 -8.66
C MET A 1 10.87 8.33 -7.31
N VAL A 2 10.04 8.07 -6.31
CA VAL A 2 10.53 7.63 -4.99
C VAL A 2 9.99 6.24 -4.69
N GLU A 3 10.78 5.46 -3.96
CA GLU A 3 10.42 4.09 -3.59
C GLU A 3 10.70 3.86 -2.12
N ARG A 4 9.87 3.02 -1.50
CA ARG A 4 10.04 2.60 -0.10
C ARG A 4 9.63 1.14 0.03
N ARG A 5 10.25 0.44 0.96
CA ARG A 5 9.78 -0.88 1.35
C ARG A 5 8.80 -0.73 2.49
N VAL A 6 7.74 -1.48 2.44
CA VAL A 6 6.74 -1.52 3.50
C VAL A 6 6.49 -2.97 3.91
N LEU A 7 6.19 -3.17 5.19
CA LEU A 7 5.90 -4.48 5.73
C LEU A 7 4.46 -4.51 6.20
N ILE A 8 3.74 -5.54 5.84
CA ILE A 8 2.37 -5.72 6.31
C ILE A 8 2.43 -6.30 7.72
N ILE A 9 2.06 -5.48 8.71
CA ILE A 9 2.12 -5.83 10.12
C ILE A 9 0.76 -6.14 10.74
N ASN A 10 -0.32 -5.72 10.08
CA ASN A 10 -1.66 -5.94 10.61
C ASN A 10 -2.10 -7.38 10.41
N ARG A 11 -2.88 -7.87 11.36
CA ARG A 11 -3.24 -9.28 11.46
C ARG A 11 -3.90 -9.83 10.20
N LEU A 12 -4.80 -9.05 9.60
CA LEU A 12 -5.60 -9.51 8.48
C LEU A 12 -4.97 -9.20 7.11
N GLY A 13 -3.80 -8.56 7.09
CA GLY A 13 -3.15 -8.21 5.83
C GLY A 13 -3.94 -7.18 5.04
N LEU A 14 -3.73 -7.17 3.73
CA LEU A 14 -4.45 -6.26 2.84
C LEU A 14 -5.84 -6.81 2.50
N HIS A 15 -6.67 -6.99 3.54
CA HIS A 15 -8.07 -7.38 3.39
C HIS A 15 -8.90 -6.19 2.88
N ALA A 16 -10.19 -6.41 2.66
CA ALA A 16 -11.05 -5.41 2.00
C ALA A 16 -11.03 -4.04 2.68
N ARG A 17 -11.07 -4.00 4.01
CA ARG A 17 -11.08 -2.72 4.74
C ARG A 17 -9.74 -1.99 4.59
N ALA A 18 -8.64 -2.70 4.78
CA ALA A 18 -7.30 -2.12 4.64
C ALA A 18 -7.07 -1.66 3.20
N ALA A 19 -7.47 -2.47 2.23
CA ALA A 19 -7.35 -2.12 0.82
C ALA A 19 -8.16 -0.86 0.50
N ALA A 20 -9.37 -0.73 1.07
CA ALA A 20 -10.19 0.46 0.86
C ALA A 20 -9.53 1.72 1.43
N GLN A 21 -8.92 1.62 2.62
CA GLN A 21 -8.19 2.74 3.21
C GLN A 21 -7.02 3.16 2.33
N LEU A 22 -6.26 2.18 1.86
CA LEU A 22 -5.09 2.43 1.01
C LEU A 22 -5.50 3.12 -0.29
N VAL A 23 -6.52 2.58 -0.95
CA VAL A 23 -7.01 3.12 -2.22
C VAL A 23 -7.55 4.53 -2.06
N ARG A 24 -8.30 4.77 -0.99
CA ARG A 24 -8.84 6.10 -0.71
C ARG A 24 -7.72 7.11 -0.49
N MET A 25 -6.71 6.74 0.27
CA MET A 25 -5.56 7.60 0.49
C MET A 25 -4.81 7.85 -0.82
N ALA A 26 -4.57 6.80 -1.59
CA ALA A 26 -3.84 6.90 -2.85
C ALA A 26 -4.56 7.82 -3.84
N ASN A 27 -5.89 7.74 -3.88
CA ASN A 27 -6.66 8.57 -4.80
C ASN A 27 -6.72 10.05 -4.41
N SER A 28 -6.27 10.40 -3.21
CA SER A 28 -6.18 11.80 -2.81
C SER A 28 -4.93 12.50 -3.35
N TYR A 29 -4.04 11.76 -3.99
CA TYR A 29 -2.81 12.31 -4.58
C TYR A 29 -2.83 12.17 -6.09
N GLN A 30 -2.07 13.04 -6.76
CA GLN A 30 -2.00 13.03 -8.22
C GLN A 30 -0.99 12.03 -8.75
N SER A 31 0.04 11.72 -7.96
CA SER A 31 1.10 10.82 -8.37
C SER A 31 0.58 9.42 -8.68
N MET A 32 1.27 8.74 -9.57
CA MET A 32 1.08 7.31 -9.78
C MET A 32 1.63 6.58 -8.56
N LEU A 33 0.86 5.63 -8.04
CA LEU A 33 1.24 4.89 -6.85
C LEU A 33 1.10 3.40 -7.13
N ARG A 34 2.18 2.67 -6.91
CA ARG A 34 2.26 1.28 -7.30
C ARG A 34 2.81 0.45 -6.15
N LEU A 35 2.24 -0.72 -5.98
CA LEU A 35 2.73 -1.72 -5.03
C LEU A 35 3.22 -2.93 -5.79
N GLU A 36 4.32 -3.51 -5.31
CA GLU A 36 4.87 -4.71 -5.90
C GLU A 36 5.36 -5.64 -4.80
N ARG A 37 5.02 -6.92 -4.91
CA ARG A 37 5.60 -7.91 -3.99
C ARG A 37 7.10 -7.99 -4.26
N LEU A 38 7.90 -8.03 -3.20
CA LEU A 38 9.36 -8.07 -3.38
C LEU A 38 9.84 -9.31 -4.15
N ASP A 39 9.07 -10.39 -4.10
CA ASP A 39 9.40 -11.60 -4.87
C ASP A 39 9.10 -11.46 -6.37
N GLY A 40 8.51 -10.34 -6.78
CA GLY A 40 8.22 -10.07 -8.19
C GLY A 40 6.98 -10.78 -8.72
N SER A 41 6.24 -11.49 -7.88
CA SER A 41 5.13 -12.33 -8.34
C SER A 41 3.87 -11.54 -8.73
N ALA A 42 3.72 -10.32 -8.23
CA ALA A 42 2.54 -9.52 -8.50
C ALA A 42 2.79 -8.04 -8.24
N SER A 43 2.06 -7.20 -8.96
CA SER A 43 2.08 -5.76 -8.74
C SER A 43 0.67 -5.22 -8.84
N ALA A 44 0.44 -4.03 -8.28
CA ALA A 44 -0.88 -3.43 -8.24
C ALA A 44 -0.81 -1.92 -8.36
N ASP A 45 -1.85 -1.36 -8.99
CA ASP A 45 -2.10 0.08 -8.94
C ASP A 45 -2.75 0.36 -7.58
N ALA A 46 -2.09 1.16 -6.76
CA ALA A 46 -2.61 1.47 -5.42
C ALA A 46 -3.93 2.23 -5.44
N LYS A 47 -4.34 2.74 -6.60
CA LYS A 47 -5.60 3.46 -6.75
C LYS A 47 -6.76 2.56 -7.17
N SER A 48 -6.50 1.26 -7.37
CA SER A 48 -7.51 0.29 -7.78
C SER A 48 -7.70 -0.75 -6.69
N ILE A 49 -8.89 -0.79 -6.09
CA ILE A 49 -9.15 -1.72 -4.99
C ILE A 49 -9.03 -3.18 -5.43
N LEU A 50 -9.50 -3.50 -6.62
CA LEU A 50 -9.40 -4.86 -7.11
C LEU A 50 -7.95 -5.27 -7.31
N SER A 51 -7.14 -4.38 -7.87
CA SER A 51 -5.71 -4.60 -8.06
C SER A 51 -5.01 -4.88 -6.74
N VAL A 52 -5.30 -4.06 -5.73
CA VAL A 52 -4.69 -4.20 -4.40
C VAL A 52 -5.11 -5.53 -3.76
N LEU A 53 -6.38 -5.89 -3.86
CA LEU A 53 -6.86 -7.16 -3.31
C LEU A 53 -6.21 -8.36 -4.00
N MET A 54 -5.93 -8.26 -5.28
CA MET A 54 -5.29 -9.33 -6.04
C MET A 54 -3.82 -9.56 -5.66
N LEU A 55 -3.21 -8.65 -4.92
CA LEU A 55 -1.88 -8.90 -4.37
C LEU A 55 -1.89 -10.05 -3.36
N ALA A 56 -3.03 -10.29 -2.74
CA ALA A 56 -3.19 -11.32 -1.71
C ALA A 56 -2.11 -11.22 -0.62
N ALA A 57 -1.80 -9.99 -0.22
CA ALA A 57 -0.68 -9.74 0.67
C ALA A 57 -1.09 -9.92 2.13
N ALA A 58 -0.60 -11.00 2.73
CA ALA A 58 -0.90 -11.34 4.12
C ALA A 58 0.12 -10.68 5.07
N ARG A 59 -0.16 -10.78 6.37
CA ARG A 59 0.77 -10.31 7.40
C ARG A 59 2.16 -10.91 7.17
N GLY A 60 3.17 -10.07 7.29
CA GLY A 60 4.55 -10.49 7.09
C GLY A 60 5.05 -10.31 5.65
N THR A 61 4.16 -9.98 4.72
CA THR A 61 4.57 -9.75 3.33
C THR A 61 5.26 -8.40 3.23
N GLU A 62 6.38 -8.37 2.53
CA GLU A 62 7.06 -7.13 2.20
C GLU A 62 6.71 -6.70 0.79
N LEU A 63 6.44 -5.40 0.64
CA LEU A 63 6.08 -4.80 -0.63
C LEU A 63 7.02 -3.64 -0.93
N ARG A 64 7.21 -3.38 -2.22
CA ARG A 64 7.84 -2.14 -2.68
C ARG A 64 6.73 -1.18 -3.08
N LEU A 65 6.77 0.01 -2.49
CA LEU A 65 5.85 1.07 -2.82
C LEU A 65 6.60 2.10 -3.65
N ALA A 66 6.07 2.45 -4.81
CA ALA A 66 6.67 3.43 -5.71
C ALA A 66 5.68 4.55 -5.98
N ALA A 67 6.18 5.77 -6.00
CA ALA A 67 5.38 6.95 -6.33
C ALA A 67 6.09 7.79 -7.37
N GLU A 68 5.34 8.26 -8.37
CA GLU A 68 5.88 9.10 -9.42
C GLU A 68 4.88 10.19 -9.78
N GLY A 69 5.29 11.45 -9.64
CA GLY A 69 4.44 12.58 -9.95
C GLY A 69 4.78 13.80 -9.11
N ALA A 70 3.98 14.84 -9.27
CA ALA A 70 4.24 16.14 -8.65
C ALA A 70 4.25 16.07 -7.11
N ASP A 71 3.37 15.26 -6.53
CA ASP A 71 3.24 15.13 -5.08
C ASP A 71 3.77 13.78 -4.56
N GLU A 72 4.74 13.21 -5.27
CA GLU A 72 5.23 11.86 -4.97
C GLU A 72 5.76 11.69 -3.54
N ARG A 73 6.41 12.71 -3.00
CA ARG A 73 6.97 12.62 -1.65
C ARG A 73 5.90 12.60 -0.58
N GLU A 74 4.92 13.48 -0.72
CA GLU A 74 3.79 13.51 0.22
C GLU A 74 2.97 12.23 0.13
N ALA A 75 2.75 11.76 -1.09
CA ALA A 75 1.96 10.56 -1.32
C ALA A 75 2.62 9.33 -0.70
N ILE A 76 3.91 9.14 -0.95
CA ILE A 76 4.60 7.95 -0.44
C ILE A 76 4.68 7.99 1.10
N GLY A 77 4.87 9.17 1.67
CA GLY A 77 4.88 9.33 3.13
C GLY A 77 3.55 8.95 3.76
N ALA A 78 2.46 9.41 3.16
CA ALA A 78 1.12 9.10 3.66
C ALA A 78 0.79 7.61 3.58
N LEU A 79 1.14 6.97 2.46
CA LEU A 79 0.90 5.54 2.32
C LEU A 79 1.79 4.72 3.25
N CYS A 80 3.06 5.08 3.39
CA CYS A 80 3.94 4.41 4.34
C CYS A 80 3.39 4.45 5.75
N GLU A 81 2.78 5.56 6.14
CA GLU A 81 2.20 5.71 7.46
C GLU A 81 1.04 4.74 7.70
N LEU A 82 0.22 4.51 6.67
CA LEU A 82 -0.87 3.53 6.77
C LEU A 82 -0.31 2.14 7.05
N PHE A 83 0.73 1.74 6.34
CA PHE A 83 1.36 0.44 6.59
C PHE A 83 1.98 0.39 7.98
N ALA A 84 2.67 1.45 8.38
CA ALA A 84 3.37 1.48 9.67
C ALA A 84 2.42 1.40 10.85
N CYS A 85 1.22 1.97 10.74
CA CYS A 85 0.24 1.91 11.81
C CYS A 85 -0.71 0.70 11.69
N GLY A 86 -0.42 -0.21 10.75
CA GLY A 86 -1.23 -1.42 10.58
C GLY A 86 -2.66 -1.12 10.17
N PHE A 87 -2.87 -0.05 9.42
CA PHE A 87 -4.20 0.38 8.95
C PHE A 87 -5.17 0.65 10.10
N GLY A 88 -4.63 0.99 11.28
CA GLY A 88 -5.45 1.29 12.43
C GLY A 88 -6.10 0.07 13.08
N GLU A 89 -5.74 -1.14 12.69
CA GLU A 89 -6.27 -2.35 13.33
C GLU A 89 -5.76 -2.47 14.75
N THR A 90 -6.66 -2.78 15.65
CA THR A 90 -6.30 -3.07 17.03
C THR A 90 -6.16 -4.56 17.20
N GLU A 91 -4.98 -5.00 17.61
CA GLU A 91 -4.75 -6.41 17.94
C GLU A 91 -4.98 -6.62 19.43
N VAL A 92 -5.71 -7.66 19.73
CA VAL A 92 -6.02 -8.04 21.11
C VAL A 92 -5.46 -9.39 21.41
#